data_4443116a006b75084c6fb5e229f8653d
#
_entry.id   4443116a006b75084c6fb5e229f8653d
#
_cell.length_a   1.000
_cell.length_b   1.000
_cell.length_c   1.000
_cell.angle_alpha   90.00
_cell.angle_beta   90.00
_cell.angle_gamma   90.00
#
_symmetry.space_group_name_H-M   'P 1'
#
loop_
_entity.id
_entity.type
_entity.pdbx_description
1 polymer ?
#
loop_
_entity_poly.entity_id
_entity_poly.type
_entity_poly.pdbx_seq_one_letter_code
_entity_poly.pdbx_strand_id
1 'polypeptide(L)'
;METTIGKKNIIFMATKDGALAAAMPMVNGSLVQLFLTNRDVSAYYVGLFSTLVSIVTVVGMMLCSYLSEKLPKPLKQYQWLSFLQAVVYLAMIPIAYFTMSAGGLFLILSLIACCITFLSSWSGIIGYKIPYSTIPFDAYGTYTAASGAVTGIVGVVSNFAFSAVINGNWGGNPYLICICITAVLLLVAWYCTFRLRPVNDVFDAPSHNTMSIKKLLEVFRMPLFRKFLVPNTLRGITIGVTNSIALIALYMGLTEGQASMLPIVCALGYVVSSFLFHFLSKHMPLPTVAIIGSLLVFALISLPHDNCPVFLSVFLIAYVGRVLVDYAIPVMLIRVVPADIAGIYNAGRCILLNLSSTVSVFAVGALLGKISALWLLSACALAYLIGMIWYMVLYKKYMK
;
A
#
# COMPACT_ATOMS: atom_id res chain seq x y z
N MET A 1 -36.50 5.93 2.13
CA MET A 1 -35.51 6.80 2.81
C MET A 1 -34.14 6.12 2.88
N GLU A 2 -34.06 4.85 3.25
CA GLU A 2 -32.82 4.06 3.37
C GLU A 2 -32.02 3.93 2.06
N THR A 3 -32.69 3.70 0.92
CA THR A 3 -32.02 3.62 -0.39
C THR A 3 -31.33 4.94 -0.80
N THR A 4 -31.87 6.08 -0.38
CA THR A 4 -31.27 7.41 -0.66
C THR A 4 -30.04 7.67 0.20
N ILE A 5 -30.04 7.22 1.48
CA ILE A 5 -28.89 7.34 2.38
C ILE A 5 -27.78 6.40 1.88
N GLY A 6 -28.10 5.15 1.52
CA GLY A 6 -27.15 4.19 0.99
C GLY A 6 -26.41 4.70 -0.26
N LYS A 7 -27.14 5.29 -1.22
CA LYS A 7 -26.53 5.90 -2.42
C LYS A 7 -25.57 7.05 -2.07
N LYS A 8 -25.94 7.92 -1.13
CA LYS A 8 -25.05 9.00 -0.66
C LYS A 8 -23.82 8.47 0.04
N ASN A 9 -23.96 7.43 0.86
CA ASN A 9 -22.84 6.79 1.52
C ASN A 9 -21.85 6.16 0.51
N ILE A 10 -22.34 5.55 -0.57
CA ILE A 10 -21.48 5.01 -1.65
C ILE A 10 -20.63 6.13 -2.26
N ILE A 11 -21.24 7.28 -2.57
CA ILE A 11 -20.52 8.43 -3.15
C ILE A 11 -19.46 8.93 -2.14
N PHE A 12 -19.83 9.14 -0.87
CA PHE A 12 -18.88 9.60 0.14
C PHE A 12 -17.73 8.61 0.37
N MET A 13 -18.03 7.31 0.42
CA MET A 13 -17.00 6.28 0.58
C MET A 13 -16.06 6.21 -0.63
N ALA A 14 -16.58 6.21 -1.85
CA ALA A 14 -15.77 6.20 -3.06
C ALA A 14 -14.90 7.47 -3.18
N THR A 15 -15.47 8.65 -2.87
CA THR A 15 -14.71 9.92 -2.86
C THR A 15 -13.61 9.91 -1.80
N LYS A 16 -13.88 9.39 -0.60
CA LYS A 16 -12.91 9.21 0.47
C LYS A 16 -11.77 8.28 0.02
N ASP A 17 -12.10 7.13 -0.59
CA ASP A 17 -11.12 6.15 -1.05
C ASP A 17 -10.23 6.75 -2.14
N GLY A 18 -10.80 7.51 -3.08
CA GLY A 18 -10.06 8.25 -4.09
C GLY A 18 -9.15 9.33 -3.50
N ALA A 19 -9.64 10.13 -2.56
CA ALA A 19 -8.85 11.17 -1.91
C ALA A 19 -7.68 10.58 -1.11
N LEU A 20 -7.88 9.45 -0.41
CA LEU A 20 -6.80 8.74 0.27
C LEU A 20 -5.78 8.17 -0.71
N ALA A 21 -6.22 7.53 -1.80
CA ALA A 21 -5.31 7.00 -2.82
C ALA A 21 -4.44 8.10 -3.43
N ALA A 22 -5.02 9.29 -3.67
CA ALA A 22 -4.30 10.46 -4.15
C ALA A 22 -3.29 11.01 -3.13
N ALA A 23 -3.61 10.97 -1.84
CA ALA A 23 -2.75 11.49 -0.77
C ALA A 23 -1.55 10.58 -0.44
N MET A 24 -1.71 9.26 -0.55
CA MET A 24 -0.73 8.27 -0.05
C MET A 24 0.69 8.44 -0.59
N PRO A 25 0.95 8.77 -1.86
CA PRO A 25 2.31 8.99 -2.34
C PRO A 25 3.08 10.04 -1.57
N MET A 26 2.40 11.09 -1.06
CA MET A 26 3.00 12.18 -0.29
C MET A 26 2.88 11.99 1.23
N VAL A 27 2.15 10.99 1.70
CA VAL A 27 2.05 10.66 3.14
C VAL A 27 3.17 9.73 3.59
N ASN A 28 3.38 8.62 2.88
CA ASN A 28 4.36 7.59 3.22
C ASN A 28 4.92 6.86 1.98
N GLY A 29 4.66 7.39 0.79
CA GLY A 29 5.04 6.78 -0.48
C GLY A 29 6.32 7.37 -1.08
N SER A 30 6.47 7.17 -2.39
CA SER A 30 7.65 7.55 -3.16
C SER A 30 7.92 9.06 -3.20
N LEU A 31 6.88 9.89 -3.17
CA LEU A 31 7.08 11.35 -3.22
C LEU A 31 7.68 11.91 -1.93
N VAL A 32 7.39 11.30 -0.76
CA VAL A 32 8.08 11.66 0.50
C VAL A 32 9.55 11.25 0.45
N GLN A 33 9.86 10.10 -0.14
CA GLN A 33 11.26 9.66 -0.34
C GLN A 33 12.01 10.67 -1.21
N LEU A 34 11.41 11.12 -2.32
CA LEU A 34 11.99 12.16 -3.18
C LEU A 34 12.16 13.49 -2.44
N PHE A 35 11.18 13.91 -1.63
CA PHE A 35 11.28 15.11 -0.81
C PHE A 35 12.45 15.04 0.18
N LEU A 36 12.65 13.92 0.87
CA LEU A 36 13.78 13.71 1.76
C LEU A 36 15.11 13.79 1.01
N THR A 37 15.20 13.15 -0.15
CA THR A 37 16.41 13.15 -0.98
C THR A 37 16.73 14.55 -1.50
N ASN A 38 15.72 15.32 -1.93
CA ASN A 38 15.87 16.73 -2.38
C ASN A 38 16.39 17.67 -1.26
N ARG A 39 16.23 17.25 0.00
CA ARG A 39 16.71 17.96 1.19
C ARG A 39 18.02 17.38 1.73
N ASP A 40 18.82 16.72 0.88
CA ASP A 40 20.12 16.13 1.19
C ASP A 40 20.10 15.06 2.29
N VAL A 41 18.93 14.44 2.56
CA VAL A 41 18.83 13.28 3.44
C VAL A 41 19.38 12.06 2.72
N SER A 42 20.41 11.42 3.32
CA SER A 42 21.06 10.27 2.68
C SER A 42 20.10 9.08 2.45
N ALA A 43 20.38 8.25 1.44
CA ALA A 43 19.61 7.05 1.12
C ALA A 43 19.41 6.11 2.31
N TYR A 44 20.43 6.03 3.21
CA TYR A 44 20.33 5.26 4.44
C TYR A 44 19.17 5.75 5.33
N TYR A 45 19.08 7.06 5.56
CA TYR A 45 18.01 7.64 6.36
C TYR A 45 16.66 7.58 5.67
N VAL A 46 16.60 7.68 4.33
CA VAL A 46 15.35 7.45 3.56
C VAL A 46 14.87 6.00 3.70
N GLY A 47 15.78 5.04 3.63
CA GLY A 47 15.49 3.63 3.89
C GLY A 47 15.03 3.40 5.34
N LEU A 48 15.67 4.04 6.31
CA LEU A 48 15.31 3.97 7.73
C LEU A 48 13.93 4.59 7.99
N PHE A 49 13.60 5.73 7.36
CA PHE A 49 12.27 6.34 7.40
C PHE A 49 11.19 5.35 6.95
N SER A 50 11.36 4.76 5.77
CA SER A 50 10.40 3.79 5.22
C SER A 50 10.29 2.54 6.09
N THR A 51 11.39 2.12 6.71
CA THR A 51 11.45 1.00 7.66
C THR A 51 10.65 1.30 8.91
N LEU A 52 10.81 2.48 9.51
CA LEU A 52 10.06 2.92 10.70
C LEU A 52 8.55 2.95 10.41
N VAL A 53 8.15 3.53 9.29
CA VAL A 53 6.75 3.55 8.82
C VAL A 53 6.19 2.13 8.71
N SER A 54 6.94 1.21 8.12
CA SER A 54 6.51 -0.18 7.94
C SER A 54 6.40 -0.93 9.28
N ILE A 55 7.34 -0.73 10.21
CA ILE A 55 7.28 -1.30 11.57
C ILE A 55 6.04 -0.78 12.29
N VAL A 56 5.79 0.53 12.23
CA VAL A 56 4.60 1.12 12.87
C VAL A 56 3.31 0.60 12.24
N THR A 57 3.29 0.32 10.93
CA THR A 57 2.14 -0.34 10.28
C THR A 57 1.87 -1.71 10.91
N VAL A 58 2.88 -2.55 11.05
CA VAL A 58 2.73 -3.90 11.62
C VAL A 58 2.30 -3.85 13.08
N VAL A 59 3.01 -3.06 13.89
CA VAL A 59 2.72 -2.88 15.32
C VAL A 59 1.33 -2.24 15.51
N GLY A 60 1.01 -1.23 14.70
CA GLY A 60 -0.29 -0.57 14.68
C GLY A 60 -1.41 -1.56 14.36
N MET A 61 -1.28 -2.39 13.33
CA MET A 61 -2.27 -3.42 13.01
C MET A 61 -2.49 -4.40 14.17
N MET A 62 -1.42 -4.82 14.85
CA MET A 62 -1.54 -5.74 15.99
C MET A 62 -2.23 -5.11 17.20
N LEU A 63 -1.81 -3.91 17.60
CA LEU A 63 -2.36 -3.20 18.76
C LEU A 63 -3.80 -2.73 18.51
N CYS A 64 -4.06 -2.18 17.32
CA CYS A 64 -5.37 -1.62 17.00
C CYS A 64 -6.42 -2.70 16.74
N SER A 65 -6.04 -3.91 16.33
CA SER A 65 -6.96 -5.05 16.28
C SER A 65 -7.56 -5.34 17.66
N TYR A 66 -6.74 -5.31 18.71
CA TYR A 66 -7.20 -5.49 20.09
C TYR A 66 -8.02 -4.29 20.60
N LEU A 67 -7.59 -3.06 20.31
CA LEU A 67 -8.29 -1.84 20.74
C LEU A 67 -9.64 -1.65 20.07
N SER A 68 -9.74 -1.94 18.77
CA SER A 68 -10.98 -1.75 17.99
C SER A 68 -12.14 -2.65 18.44
N GLU A 69 -11.83 -3.78 19.10
CA GLU A 69 -12.85 -4.68 19.64
C GLU A 69 -13.42 -4.21 20.98
N LYS A 70 -12.63 -3.47 21.76
CA LYS A 70 -13.02 -2.97 23.08
C LYS A 70 -13.79 -1.65 23.04
N LEU A 71 -13.63 -0.89 21.96
CA LEU A 71 -14.22 0.44 21.88
C LEU A 71 -15.58 0.39 21.17
N PRO A 72 -16.62 1.02 21.75
CA PRO A 72 -17.94 1.08 21.13
C PRO A 72 -17.96 2.07 19.95
N LYS A 73 -18.98 1.95 19.08
CA LYS A 73 -19.30 2.88 17.99
C LYS A 73 -18.17 3.03 16.94
N PRO A 74 -17.92 2.00 16.13
CA PRO A 74 -16.83 1.99 15.16
C PRO A 74 -16.88 3.17 14.16
N LEU A 75 -18.07 3.61 13.74
CA LEU A 75 -18.22 4.74 12.81
C LEU A 75 -17.70 6.05 13.42
N LYS A 76 -17.99 6.32 14.70
CA LYS A 76 -17.47 7.54 15.37
C LYS A 76 -15.95 7.49 15.52
N GLN A 77 -15.40 6.33 15.89
CA GLN A 77 -13.95 6.15 15.94
C GLN A 77 -13.31 6.42 14.58
N TYR A 78 -13.88 5.87 13.52
CA TYR A 78 -13.41 6.06 12.16
C TYR A 78 -13.38 7.52 11.73
N GLN A 79 -14.45 8.28 12.08
CA GLN A 79 -14.54 9.71 11.84
C GLN A 79 -13.45 10.50 12.57
N TRP A 80 -13.22 10.19 13.86
CA TRP A 80 -12.17 10.83 14.66
C TRP A 80 -10.76 10.50 14.17
N LEU A 81 -10.50 9.25 13.80
CA LEU A 81 -9.20 8.84 13.27
C LEU A 81 -8.88 9.55 11.96
N SER A 82 -9.85 9.66 11.06
CA SER A 82 -9.68 10.41 9.80
C SER A 82 -9.42 11.91 10.05
N PHE A 83 -10.07 12.51 11.05
CA PHE A 83 -9.79 13.88 11.47
C PHE A 83 -8.38 14.05 12.02
N LEU A 84 -7.97 13.18 12.94
CA LEU A 84 -6.63 13.24 13.52
C LEU A 84 -5.54 13.04 12.47
N GLN A 85 -5.73 12.17 11.48
CA GLN A 85 -4.81 12.01 10.35
C GLN A 85 -4.63 13.33 9.58
N ALA A 86 -5.72 14.00 9.24
CA ALA A 86 -5.67 15.29 8.55
C ALA A 86 -4.95 16.35 9.39
N VAL A 87 -5.28 16.45 10.68
CA VAL A 87 -4.66 17.44 11.61
C VAL A 87 -3.15 17.18 11.76
N VAL A 88 -2.75 15.93 11.99
CA VAL A 88 -1.32 15.58 12.13
C VAL A 88 -0.58 15.88 10.85
N TYR A 89 -1.20 15.64 9.67
CA TYR A 89 -0.56 15.93 8.39
C TYR A 89 -0.37 17.45 8.16
N LEU A 90 -1.23 18.31 8.67
CA LEU A 90 -1.06 19.77 8.57
C LEU A 90 0.28 20.24 9.15
N ALA A 91 0.84 19.51 10.12
CA ALA A 91 2.17 19.80 10.66
C ALA A 91 3.31 19.66 9.62
N MET A 92 3.07 18.99 8.48
CA MET A 92 4.02 18.90 7.38
C MET A 92 4.23 20.25 6.67
N ILE A 93 3.24 21.13 6.66
CA ILE A 93 3.30 22.41 5.94
C ILE A 93 4.43 23.32 6.48
N PRO A 94 4.49 23.65 7.80
CA PRO A 94 5.59 24.45 8.32
C PRO A 94 6.96 23.77 8.15
N ILE A 95 7.04 22.43 8.23
CA ILE A 95 8.28 21.68 8.05
C ILE A 95 8.82 21.82 6.63
N ALA A 96 7.92 21.77 5.63
CA ALA A 96 8.31 21.96 4.23
C ALA A 96 8.73 23.42 3.93
N TYR A 97 8.19 24.38 4.68
CA TYR A 97 8.49 25.80 4.52
C TYR A 97 9.83 26.21 5.14
N PHE A 98 10.10 25.74 6.37
CA PHE A 98 11.34 26.09 7.08
C PHE A 98 12.54 25.25 6.60
N THR A 99 13.71 25.91 6.54
CA THR A 99 14.97 25.19 6.32
C THR A 99 15.44 24.56 7.63
N MET A 100 15.59 23.25 7.62
CA MET A 100 16.07 22.45 8.75
C MET A 100 17.32 21.68 8.34
N SER A 101 18.12 21.27 9.32
CA SER A 101 19.18 20.29 9.06
C SER A 101 18.59 18.95 8.60
N ALA A 102 19.32 18.23 7.75
CA ALA A 102 18.87 16.91 7.23
C ALA A 102 18.46 15.93 8.35
N GLY A 103 19.22 15.92 9.47
CA GLY A 103 18.90 15.09 10.64
C GLY A 103 17.62 15.54 11.36
N GLY A 104 17.44 16.84 11.56
CA GLY A 104 16.22 17.39 12.18
C GLY A 104 14.98 17.12 11.32
N LEU A 105 15.09 17.33 10.01
CA LEU A 105 14.05 17.02 9.05
C LEU A 105 13.65 15.54 9.09
N PHE A 106 14.65 14.63 9.06
CA PHE A 106 14.42 13.19 9.15
C PHE A 106 13.65 12.82 10.42
N LEU A 107 14.06 13.32 11.58
CA LEU A 107 13.43 12.98 12.87
C LEU A 107 11.96 13.44 12.91
N ILE A 108 11.70 14.70 12.53
CA ILE A 108 10.34 15.26 12.61
C ILE A 108 9.42 14.61 11.59
N LEU A 109 9.88 14.41 10.35
CA LEU A 109 9.10 13.72 9.33
C LEU A 109 8.82 12.27 9.71
N SER A 110 9.81 11.55 10.28
CA SER A 110 9.61 10.20 10.75
C SER A 110 8.57 10.14 11.86
N LEU A 111 8.57 11.08 12.80
CA LEU A 111 7.58 11.14 13.86
C LEU A 111 6.16 11.35 13.31
N ILE A 112 5.98 12.34 12.43
CA ILE A 112 4.69 12.63 11.81
C ILE A 112 4.21 11.44 10.98
N ALA A 113 5.07 10.88 10.13
CA ALA A 113 4.72 9.73 9.30
C ALA A 113 4.36 8.50 10.15
N CYS A 114 5.08 8.24 11.24
CA CYS A 114 4.74 7.17 12.19
C CYS A 114 3.39 7.40 12.86
N CYS A 115 3.09 8.63 13.30
CA CYS A 115 1.78 8.97 13.87
C CYS A 115 0.65 8.75 12.87
N ILE A 116 0.79 9.26 11.64
CA ILE A 116 -0.23 9.08 10.59
C ILE A 116 -0.39 7.60 10.23
N THR A 117 0.71 6.86 10.12
CA THR A 117 0.68 5.44 9.80
C THR A 117 -0.01 4.62 10.89
N PHE A 118 0.23 4.94 12.16
CA PHE A 118 -0.46 4.31 13.28
C PHE A 118 -1.98 4.57 13.21
N LEU A 119 -2.37 5.83 13.01
CA LEU A 119 -3.78 6.22 12.84
C LEU A 119 -4.39 5.56 11.60
N SER A 120 -3.64 5.44 10.50
CA SER A 120 -4.08 4.75 9.28
C SER A 120 -4.27 3.26 9.50
N SER A 121 -3.38 2.60 10.24
CA SER A 121 -3.51 1.19 10.60
C SER A 121 -4.77 0.93 11.43
N TRP A 122 -5.03 1.81 12.40
CA TRP A 122 -6.24 1.75 13.21
C TRP A 122 -7.51 2.00 12.37
N SER A 123 -7.50 3.06 11.58
CA SER A 123 -8.58 3.38 10.64
C SER A 123 -8.83 2.23 9.65
N GLY A 124 -7.78 1.58 9.15
CA GLY A 124 -7.86 0.42 8.25
C GLY A 124 -8.60 -0.76 8.89
N ILE A 125 -8.29 -1.09 10.15
CA ILE A 125 -8.95 -2.20 10.86
C ILE A 125 -10.44 -1.92 11.07
N ILE A 126 -10.80 -0.71 11.51
CA ILE A 126 -12.19 -0.33 11.67
C ILE A 126 -12.87 -0.19 10.31
N GLY A 127 -12.14 0.32 9.33
CA GLY A 127 -12.60 0.59 7.97
C GLY A 127 -13.20 -0.62 7.26
N TYR A 128 -12.75 -1.83 7.58
CA TYR A 128 -13.38 -3.06 7.04
C TYR A 128 -14.81 -3.26 7.52
N LYS A 129 -15.18 -2.73 8.71
CA LYS A 129 -16.52 -2.85 9.27
C LYS A 129 -17.48 -1.77 8.76
N ILE A 130 -16.94 -0.62 8.35
CA ILE A 130 -17.73 0.56 7.98
C ILE A 130 -18.67 0.31 6.78
N PRO A 131 -18.22 -0.29 5.66
CA PRO A 131 -19.12 -0.58 4.53
C PRO A 131 -20.34 -1.43 4.95
N TYR A 132 -20.15 -2.42 5.80
CA TYR A 132 -21.25 -3.27 6.27
C TYR A 132 -22.31 -2.50 7.09
N SER A 133 -21.91 -1.46 7.82
CA SER A 133 -22.84 -0.61 8.59
C SER A 133 -23.45 0.52 7.79
N THR A 134 -22.81 0.98 6.72
CA THR A 134 -23.18 2.19 5.99
C THR A 134 -23.73 1.94 4.59
N ILE A 135 -23.53 0.74 4.03
CA ILE A 135 -23.95 0.41 2.66
C ILE A 135 -24.93 -0.77 2.72
N PRO A 136 -26.07 -0.68 2.04
CA PRO A 136 -26.99 -1.82 1.89
C PRO A 136 -26.31 -3.01 1.24
N PHE A 137 -26.62 -4.23 1.69
CA PHE A 137 -25.95 -5.45 1.21
C PHE A 137 -26.08 -5.67 -0.29
N ASP A 138 -27.23 -5.33 -0.86
CA ASP A 138 -27.52 -5.41 -2.30
C ASP A 138 -26.70 -4.41 -3.13
N ALA A 139 -26.29 -3.29 -2.52
CA ALA A 139 -25.49 -2.24 -3.16
C ALA A 139 -23.97 -2.40 -2.96
N TYR A 140 -23.52 -3.44 -2.25
CA TYR A 140 -22.09 -3.62 -1.91
C TYR A 140 -21.22 -3.82 -3.16
N GLY A 141 -21.72 -4.57 -4.17
CA GLY A 141 -21.03 -4.74 -5.45
C GLY A 141 -20.85 -3.41 -6.19
N THR A 142 -21.88 -2.56 -6.21
CA THR A 142 -21.82 -1.22 -6.78
C THR A 142 -20.82 -0.32 -6.08
N TYR A 143 -20.78 -0.37 -4.74
CA TYR A 143 -19.78 0.35 -3.95
C TYR A 143 -18.36 -0.07 -4.32
N THR A 144 -18.08 -1.38 -4.33
CA THR A 144 -16.73 -1.89 -4.60
C THR A 144 -16.25 -1.47 -6.00
N ALA A 145 -17.13 -1.55 -6.99
CA ALA A 145 -16.82 -1.09 -8.35
C ALA A 145 -16.59 0.43 -8.42
N ALA A 146 -17.45 1.22 -7.79
CA ALA A 146 -17.32 2.68 -7.75
C ALA A 146 -16.05 3.12 -7.00
N SER A 147 -15.77 2.54 -5.83
CA SER A 147 -14.55 2.82 -5.04
C SER A 147 -13.30 2.48 -5.85
N GLY A 148 -13.24 1.30 -6.47
CA GLY A 148 -12.11 0.89 -7.30
C GLY A 148 -11.87 1.82 -8.50
N ALA A 149 -12.92 2.19 -9.22
CA ALA A 149 -12.82 3.11 -10.35
C ALA A 149 -12.36 4.52 -9.92
N VAL A 150 -12.97 5.08 -8.88
CA VAL A 150 -12.61 6.41 -8.36
C VAL A 150 -11.18 6.40 -7.83
N THR A 151 -10.78 5.39 -7.07
CA THR A 151 -9.41 5.23 -6.55
C THR A 151 -8.39 5.18 -7.70
N GLY A 152 -8.66 4.40 -8.73
CA GLY A 152 -7.77 4.30 -9.90
C GLY A 152 -7.65 5.62 -10.67
N ILE A 153 -8.77 6.21 -11.05
CA ILE A 153 -8.80 7.46 -11.85
C ILE A 153 -8.17 8.62 -11.05
N VAL A 154 -8.62 8.82 -9.81
CA VAL A 154 -8.12 9.91 -8.96
C VAL A 154 -6.65 9.70 -8.62
N GLY A 155 -6.22 8.45 -8.40
CA GLY A 155 -4.82 8.10 -8.20
C GLY A 155 -3.94 8.47 -9.39
N VAL A 156 -4.35 8.15 -10.62
CA VAL A 156 -3.62 8.54 -11.84
C VAL A 156 -3.55 10.07 -11.99
N VAL A 157 -4.71 10.75 -11.89
CA VAL A 157 -4.80 12.20 -12.10
C VAL A 157 -3.99 12.95 -11.05
N SER A 158 -4.08 12.59 -9.78
CA SER A 158 -3.34 13.26 -8.70
C SER A 158 -1.83 13.04 -8.79
N ASN A 159 -1.40 11.82 -9.12
CA ASN A 159 0.02 11.53 -9.30
C ASN A 159 0.59 12.28 -10.52
N PHE A 160 -0.19 12.41 -11.59
CA PHE A 160 0.18 13.25 -12.72
C PHE A 160 0.30 14.74 -12.32
N ALA A 161 -0.66 15.25 -11.54
CA ALA A 161 -0.61 16.60 -11.02
C ALA A 161 0.61 16.85 -10.11
N PHE A 162 0.92 15.92 -9.20
CA PHE A 162 2.14 16.00 -8.38
C PHE A 162 3.41 15.99 -9.23
N SER A 163 3.49 15.10 -10.22
CA SER A 163 4.63 15.05 -11.13
C SER A 163 4.77 16.36 -11.91
N ALA A 164 3.68 16.94 -12.43
CA ALA A 164 3.68 18.21 -13.11
C ALA A 164 4.12 19.37 -12.21
N VAL A 165 3.75 19.36 -10.93
CA VAL A 165 4.19 20.34 -9.94
C VAL A 165 5.69 20.19 -9.68
N ILE A 166 6.21 18.97 -9.49
CA ILE A 166 7.63 18.74 -9.22
C ILE A 166 8.51 19.10 -10.42
N ASN A 167 8.03 18.83 -11.65
CA ASN A 167 8.75 19.17 -12.89
C ASN A 167 8.59 20.63 -13.31
N GLY A 168 7.61 21.34 -12.75
CA GLY A 168 7.30 22.72 -13.13
C GLY A 168 8.25 23.74 -12.50
N ASN A 169 8.45 24.84 -13.20
CA ASN A 169 9.29 25.93 -12.71
C ASN A 169 8.43 26.94 -11.91
N TRP A 170 8.06 26.60 -10.66
CA TRP A 170 7.10 27.34 -9.84
C TRP A 170 7.73 28.44 -8.98
N GLY A 171 9.03 28.72 -9.12
CA GLY A 171 9.72 29.78 -8.37
C GLY A 171 9.82 29.56 -6.85
N GLY A 172 9.52 28.35 -6.36
CA GLY A 172 9.51 27.99 -4.94
C GLY A 172 9.70 26.48 -4.72
N ASN A 173 9.47 26.03 -3.50
CA ASN A 173 9.54 24.61 -3.15
C ASN A 173 8.32 23.83 -3.69
N PRO A 174 8.47 23.02 -4.77
CA PRO A 174 7.34 22.29 -5.36
C PRO A 174 6.72 21.27 -4.40
N TYR A 175 7.51 20.72 -3.48
CA TYR A 175 7.01 19.80 -2.46
C TYR A 175 6.06 20.46 -1.47
N LEU A 176 6.22 21.77 -1.17
CA LEU A 176 5.26 22.52 -0.35
C LEU A 176 3.88 22.53 -1.00
N ILE A 177 3.81 22.75 -2.31
CA ILE A 177 2.54 22.71 -3.05
C ILE A 177 1.93 21.30 -2.99
N CYS A 178 2.73 20.26 -3.20
CA CYS A 178 2.28 18.87 -3.09
C CYS A 178 1.76 18.54 -1.69
N ILE A 179 2.42 19.01 -0.63
CA ILE A 179 1.99 18.83 0.77
C ILE A 179 0.66 19.56 1.02
N CYS A 180 0.50 20.80 0.53
CA CYS A 180 -0.76 21.53 0.65
C CYS A 180 -1.92 20.82 -0.06
N ILE A 181 -1.70 20.33 -1.28
CA ILE A 181 -2.71 19.53 -2.00
C ILE A 181 -3.08 18.29 -1.21
N THR A 182 -2.09 17.57 -0.68
CA THR A 182 -2.31 16.37 0.13
C THR A 182 -3.09 16.66 1.41
N ALA A 183 -2.80 17.77 2.08
CA ALA A 183 -3.56 18.20 3.25
C ALA A 183 -5.03 18.44 2.91
N VAL A 184 -5.32 19.09 1.78
CA VAL A 184 -6.70 19.30 1.29
C VAL A 184 -7.37 17.95 0.98
N LEU A 185 -6.67 17.02 0.34
CA LEU A 185 -7.21 15.68 0.05
C LEU A 185 -7.56 14.91 1.33
N LEU A 186 -6.73 14.98 2.38
CA LEU A 186 -7.02 14.36 3.67
C LEU A 186 -8.19 15.02 4.38
N LEU A 187 -8.35 16.34 4.26
CA LEU A 187 -9.53 17.05 4.77
C LEU A 187 -10.80 16.66 4.02
N VAL A 188 -10.73 16.47 2.70
CA VAL A 188 -11.84 15.94 1.88
C VAL A 188 -12.19 14.52 2.32
N ALA A 189 -11.19 13.66 2.53
CA ALA A 189 -11.41 12.30 3.01
C ALA A 189 -12.09 12.29 4.40
N TRP A 190 -11.65 13.16 5.33
CA TRP A 190 -12.29 13.34 6.61
C TRP A 190 -13.73 13.84 6.48
N TYR A 191 -13.97 14.88 5.69
CA TYR A 191 -15.32 15.42 5.46
C TYR A 191 -16.28 14.35 4.94
N CYS A 192 -15.85 13.58 3.94
CA CYS A 192 -16.63 12.46 3.40
C CYS A 192 -16.93 11.40 4.48
N THR A 193 -15.94 11.07 5.30
CA THR A 193 -16.11 10.14 6.42
C THR A 193 -17.09 10.66 7.47
N PHE A 194 -17.04 11.96 7.78
CA PHE A 194 -17.95 12.61 8.73
C PHE A 194 -19.42 12.60 8.26
N ARG A 195 -19.64 12.61 6.95
CA ARG A 195 -20.98 12.58 6.33
C ARG A 195 -21.62 11.19 6.27
N LEU A 196 -20.86 10.14 6.58
CA LEU A 196 -21.39 8.77 6.59
C LEU A 196 -22.42 8.60 7.70
N ARG A 197 -23.50 7.89 7.39
CA ARG A 197 -24.57 7.56 8.34
C ARG A 197 -24.80 6.05 8.35
N PRO A 198 -25.09 5.45 9.50
CA PRO A 198 -25.42 4.03 9.56
C PRO A 198 -26.74 3.78 8.81
N VAL A 199 -26.79 2.65 8.10
CA VAL A 199 -27.97 2.14 7.37
C VAL A 199 -28.38 0.79 7.96
N ASN A 200 -27.41 0.02 8.47
CA ASN A 200 -27.64 -1.30 9.04
C ASN A 200 -27.20 -1.29 10.52
N ASP A 201 -28.04 -1.75 11.42
CA ASP A 201 -27.76 -1.85 12.86
C ASP A 201 -26.87 -3.07 13.23
N VAL A 202 -26.10 -3.61 12.30
CA VAL A 202 -25.43 -4.91 12.39
C VAL A 202 -24.28 -4.94 13.41
N PHE A 203 -23.87 -3.82 14.02
CA PHE A 203 -22.61 -3.74 14.77
C PHE A 203 -22.70 -3.43 16.26
N ASP A 204 -23.88 -3.46 16.85
CA ASP A 204 -24.00 -3.34 18.31
C ASP A 204 -23.84 -4.66 19.08
N ALA A 205 -23.69 -5.78 18.38
CA ALA A 205 -23.39 -7.06 19.02
C ALA A 205 -21.87 -7.25 19.19
N PRO A 206 -21.39 -7.47 20.43
CA PRO A 206 -19.97 -7.81 20.64
C PRO A 206 -19.65 -9.12 19.90
N SER A 207 -18.66 -9.07 19.01
CA SER A 207 -18.22 -10.27 18.32
C SER A 207 -17.59 -11.22 19.34
N HIS A 208 -18.17 -12.40 19.55
CA HIS A 208 -17.67 -13.44 20.47
C HIS A 208 -16.31 -14.04 20.04
N ASN A 209 -15.80 -13.72 18.85
CA ASN A 209 -14.51 -14.18 18.36
C ASN A 209 -13.47 -13.05 18.41
N THR A 210 -13.02 -12.68 19.61
CA THR A 210 -11.96 -11.71 19.80
C THR A 210 -10.65 -12.22 19.19
N MET A 211 -10.10 -11.45 18.24
CA MET A 211 -8.79 -11.70 17.67
C MET A 211 -7.73 -11.37 18.72
N SER A 212 -7.26 -12.39 19.43
CA SER A 212 -6.19 -12.22 20.43
C SER A 212 -4.83 -12.23 19.73
N ILE A 213 -3.89 -11.41 20.19
CA ILE A 213 -2.48 -11.44 19.78
C ILE A 213 -1.92 -12.87 19.91
N LYS A 214 -2.35 -13.63 20.91
CA LYS A 214 -1.97 -15.03 21.10
C LYS A 214 -2.42 -15.90 19.92
N LYS A 215 -3.67 -15.77 19.48
CA LYS A 215 -4.20 -16.50 18.32
C LYS A 215 -3.45 -16.14 17.03
N LEU A 216 -3.09 -14.86 16.87
CA LEU A 216 -2.31 -14.39 15.72
C LEU A 216 -0.90 -15.02 15.72
N LEU A 217 -0.23 -15.10 16.88
CA LEU A 217 1.07 -15.74 17.02
C LEU A 217 1.00 -17.27 16.82
N GLU A 218 -0.14 -17.90 17.16
CA GLU A 218 -0.38 -19.34 16.92
C GLU A 218 -0.35 -19.69 15.42
N VAL A 219 -0.71 -18.74 14.52
CA VAL A 219 -0.62 -18.95 13.06
C VAL A 219 0.79 -19.33 12.64
N PHE A 220 1.82 -18.68 13.21
CA PHE A 220 3.21 -18.98 12.87
C PHE A 220 3.64 -20.40 13.30
N ARG A 221 2.88 -21.05 14.17
CA ARG A 221 3.09 -22.43 14.59
C ARG A 221 2.35 -23.44 13.70
N MET A 222 1.37 -23.01 12.91
CA MET A 222 0.60 -23.87 12.03
C MET A 222 1.48 -24.54 10.96
N PRO A 223 1.42 -25.86 10.78
CA PRO A 223 2.26 -26.56 9.79
C PRO A 223 2.07 -26.04 8.38
N LEU A 224 0.82 -25.73 8.00
CA LEU A 224 0.49 -25.17 6.68
C LEU A 224 1.15 -23.80 6.48
N PHE A 225 1.08 -22.92 7.49
CA PHE A 225 1.69 -21.59 7.42
C PHE A 225 3.21 -21.66 7.26
N ARG A 226 3.88 -22.54 8.04
CA ARG A 226 5.33 -22.73 7.97
C ARG A 226 5.80 -23.15 6.58
N LYS A 227 5.02 -23.97 5.87
CA LYS A 227 5.38 -24.41 4.50
C LYS A 227 5.36 -23.25 3.50
N PHE A 228 4.42 -22.31 3.65
CA PHE A 228 4.31 -21.13 2.79
C PHE A 228 5.13 -19.93 3.30
N LEU A 229 5.87 -20.07 4.40
CA LEU A 229 6.65 -18.98 5.00
C LEU A 229 7.70 -18.45 4.03
N VAL A 230 8.56 -19.32 3.49
CA VAL A 230 9.66 -18.92 2.59
C VAL A 230 9.14 -18.21 1.33
N PRO A 231 8.22 -18.80 0.53
CA PRO A 231 7.72 -18.11 -0.66
C PRO A 231 7.04 -16.78 -0.35
N ASN A 232 6.32 -16.66 0.76
CA ASN A 232 5.73 -15.37 1.15
C ASN A 232 6.81 -14.35 1.58
N THR A 233 7.87 -14.79 2.25
CA THR A 233 9.01 -13.92 2.61
C THR A 233 9.70 -13.39 1.36
N LEU A 234 10.02 -14.25 0.38
CA LEU A 234 10.63 -13.83 -0.88
C LEU A 234 9.74 -12.84 -1.65
N ARG A 235 8.42 -13.06 -1.64
CA ARG A 235 7.46 -12.11 -2.20
C ARG A 235 7.46 -10.78 -1.45
N GLY A 236 7.51 -10.79 -0.13
CA GLY A 236 7.58 -9.58 0.69
C GLY A 236 8.83 -8.75 0.41
N ILE A 237 9.98 -9.39 0.18
CA ILE A 237 11.23 -8.72 -0.23
C ILE A 237 11.00 -7.93 -1.53
N THR A 238 10.38 -8.54 -2.54
CA THR A 238 10.09 -7.87 -3.81
C THR A 238 9.13 -6.69 -3.65
N ILE A 239 8.14 -6.81 -2.78
CA ILE A 239 7.24 -5.70 -2.44
C ILE A 239 8.03 -4.52 -1.88
N GLY A 240 8.97 -4.76 -0.98
CA GLY A 240 9.80 -3.70 -0.40
C GLY A 240 10.72 -3.02 -1.43
N VAL A 241 11.38 -3.81 -2.29
CA VAL A 241 12.22 -3.27 -3.38
C VAL A 241 11.39 -2.42 -4.35
N THR A 242 10.22 -2.89 -4.78
CA THR A 242 9.34 -2.12 -5.66
C THR A 242 8.75 -0.88 -4.99
N ASN A 243 8.57 -0.88 -3.68
CA ASN A 243 8.17 0.31 -2.92
C ASN A 243 9.30 1.36 -2.82
N SER A 244 10.56 0.93 -2.96
CA SER A 244 11.74 1.81 -2.97
C SER A 244 12.18 2.20 -4.39
N ILE A 245 11.37 1.93 -5.42
CA ILE A 245 11.78 2.11 -6.82
C ILE A 245 12.13 3.55 -7.17
N ALA A 246 11.48 4.55 -6.55
CA ALA A 246 11.81 5.94 -6.77
C ALA A 246 13.25 6.27 -6.32
N LEU A 247 13.66 5.74 -5.16
CA LEU A 247 15.02 5.89 -4.68
C LEU A 247 16.02 5.14 -5.58
N ILE A 248 15.69 3.93 -6.00
CA ILE A 248 16.51 3.13 -6.93
C ILE A 248 16.67 3.88 -8.27
N ALA A 249 15.60 4.47 -8.80
CA ALA A 249 15.60 5.21 -10.05
C ALA A 249 16.56 6.41 -10.01
N LEU A 250 16.60 7.15 -8.90
CA LEU A 250 17.56 8.25 -8.71
C LEU A 250 19.02 7.75 -8.77
N TYR A 251 19.31 6.61 -8.13
CA TYR A 251 20.65 5.97 -8.18
C TYR A 251 20.99 5.35 -9.56
N MET A 252 19.97 5.14 -10.39
CA MET A 252 20.14 4.74 -11.79
C MET A 252 20.27 5.94 -12.77
N GLY A 253 20.38 7.17 -12.24
CA GLY A 253 20.61 8.38 -13.04
C GLY A 253 19.34 9.10 -13.53
N LEU A 254 18.13 8.68 -13.11
CA LEU A 254 16.92 9.42 -13.41
C LEU A 254 16.86 10.71 -12.56
N THR A 255 16.32 11.78 -13.14
CA THR A 255 16.06 13.02 -12.41
C THR A 255 14.87 12.85 -11.44
N GLU A 256 14.77 13.73 -10.44
CA GLU A 256 13.61 13.73 -9.52
C GLU A 256 12.28 13.83 -10.25
N GLY A 257 12.23 14.69 -11.28
CA GLY A 257 11.06 14.85 -12.11
C GLY A 257 10.66 13.56 -12.85
N GLN A 258 11.63 12.81 -13.35
CA GLN A 258 11.39 11.52 -13.98
C GLN A 258 10.96 10.47 -12.95
N ALA A 259 11.61 10.41 -11.79
CA ALA A 259 11.25 9.51 -10.70
C ALA A 259 9.85 9.81 -10.12
N SER A 260 9.39 11.06 -10.14
CA SER A 260 8.05 11.46 -9.71
C SER A 260 6.92 10.90 -10.59
N MET A 261 7.22 10.37 -11.78
CA MET A 261 6.26 9.68 -12.64
C MET A 261 5.98 8.24 -12.19
N LEU A 262 6.81 7.65 -11.34
CA LEU A 262 6.65 6.24 -10.91
C LEU A 262 5.33 5.95 -10.20
N PRO A 263 4.76 6.80 -9.33
CA PRO A 263 3.42 6.59 -8.79
C PRO A 263 2.32 6.51 -9.86
N ILE A 264 2.46 7.24 -10.96
CA ILE A 264 1.52 7.16 -12.10
C ILE A 264 1.61 5.76 -12.73
N VAL A 265 2.84 5.29 -12.94
CA VAL A 265 3.09 3.94 -13.50
C VAL A 265 2.52 2.86 -12.58
N CYS A 266 2.66 3.01 -11.26
CA CYS A 266 2.04 2.11 -10.29
C CYS A 266 0.51 2.12 -10.40
N ALA A 267 -0.12 3.29 -10.46
CA ALA A 267 -1.57 3.43 -10.58
C ALA A 267 -2.09 2.82 -11.89
N LEU A 268 -1.43 3.08 -13.02
CA LEU A 268 -1.72 2.46 -14.31
C LEU A 268 -1.54 0.94 -14.24
N GLY A 269 -0.48 0.48 -13.59
CA GLY A 269 -0.22 -0.95 -13.40
C GLY A 269 -1.34 -1.66 -12.65
N TYR A 270 -1.92 -1.05 -11.61
CA TYR A 270 -3.11 -1.59 -10.93
C TYR A 270 -4.31 -1.70 -11.88
N VAL A 271 -4.60 -0.66 -12.66
CA VAL A 271 -5.72 -0.65 -13.61
C VAL A 271 -5.54 -1.75 -14.65
N VAL A 272 -4.39 -1.77 -15.32
CA VAL A 272 -4.07 -2.78 -16.35
C VAL A 272 -4.13 -4.20 -15.78
N SER A 273 -3.57 -4.42 -14.59
CA SER A 273 -3.58 -5.73 -13.94
C SER A 273 -4.98 -6.21 -13.60
N SER A 274 -5.88 -5.30 -13.19
CA SER A 274 -7.27 -5.65 -12.89
C SER A 274 -8.00 -6.19 -14.11
N PHE A 275 -7.85 -5.54 -15.26
CA PHE A 275 -8.43 -6.00 -16.52
C PHE A 275 -7.80 -7.32 -16.98
N LEU A 276 -6.47 -7.40 -16.95
CA LEU A 276 -5.76 -8.62 -17.33
C LEU A 276 -6.12 -9.79 -16.43
N PHE A 277 -6.20 -9.58 -15.11
CA PHE A 277 -6.58 -10.64 -14.17
C PHE A 277 -7.99 -11.14 -14.44
N HIS A 278 -8.94 -10.23 -14.67
CA HIS A 278 -10.31 -10.61 -15.02
C HIS A 278 -10.36 -11.45 -16.28
N PHE A 279 -9.63 -11.05 -17.32
CA PHE A 279 -9.56 -11.78 -18.58
C PHE A 279 -8.85 -13.14 -18.42
N LEU A 280 -7.64 -13.13 -17.85
CA LEU A 280 -6.82 -14.33 -17.73
C LEU A 280 -7.44 -15.38 -16.79
N SER A 281 -8.05 -14.95 -15.67
CA SER A 281 -8.66 -15.88 -14.70
C SER A 281 -9.88 -16.61 -15.23
N LYS A 282 -10.52 -16.11 -16.30
CA LYS A 282 -11.61 -16.80 -17.00
C LYS A 282 -11.12 -17.86 -17.97
N HIS A 283 -9.93 -17.68 -18.55
CA HIS A 283 -9.43 -18.52 -19.63
C HIS A 283 -8.29 -19.45 -19.18
N MET A 284 -7.67 -19.17 -18.04
CA MET A 284 -6.50 -19.90 -17.56
C MET A 284 -6.62 -20.26 -16.08
N PRO A 285 -6.00 -21.38 -15.64
CA PRO A 285 -5.88 -21.71 -14.21
C PRO A 285 -5.11 -20.61 -13.46
N LEU A 286 -5.55 -20.28 -12.24
CA LEU A 286 -4.90 -19.28 -11.39
C LEU A 286 -3.39 -19.49 -11.19
N PRO A 287 -2.87 -20.73 -11.01
CA PRO A 287 -1.43 -20.97 -10.98
C PRO A 287 -0.70 -20.47 -12.22
N THR A 288 -1.28 -20.63 -13.40
CA THR A 288 -0.72 -20.15 -14.67
C THR A 288 -0.67 -18.61 -14.69
N VAL A 289 -1.75 -17.94 -14.24
CA VAL A 289 -1.79 -16.47 -14.12
C VAL A 289 -0.69 -15.96 -13.18
N ALA A 290 -0.47 -16.65 -12.06
CA ALA A 290 0.59 -16.29 -11.11
C ALA A 290 2.01 -16.53 -11.68
N ILE A 291 2.21 -17.57 -12.49
CA ILE A 291 3.49 -17.81 -13.19
C ILE A 291 3.74 -16.71 -14.23
N ILE A 292 2.74 -16.37 -15.05
CA ILE A 292 2.84 -15.27 -16.02
C ILE A 292 3.20 -13.97 -15.30
N GLY A 293 2.49 -13.63 -14.21
CA GLY A 293 2.81 -12.46 -13.40
C GLY A 293 4.25 -12.47 -12.90
N SER A 294 4.74 -13.63 -12.45
CA SER A 294 6.12 -13.76 -11.94
C SER A 294 7.17 -13.58 -13.04
N LEU A 295 6.89 -14.06 -14.24
CA LEU A 295 7.78 -13.86 -15.40
C LEU A 295 7.81 -12.39 -15.83
N LEU A 296 6.68 -11.66 -15.73
CA LEU A 296 6.66 -10.22 -15.99
C LEU A 296 7.50 -9.44 -14.96
N VAL A 297 7.52 -9.86 -13.68
CA VAL A 297 8.40 -9.24 -12.67
C VAL A 297 9.87 -9.40 -13.05
N PHE A 298 10.22 -10.45 -13.76
CA PHE A 298 11.59 -10.66 -14.22
C PHE A 298 12.10 -9.56 -15.17
N ALA A 299 11.20 -8.77 -15.78
CA ALA A 299 11.58 -7.59 -16.55
C ALA A 299 12.39 -6.54 -15.75
N LEU A 300 12.35 -6.56 -14.40
CA LEU A 300 13.20 -5.69 -13.57
C LEU A 300 14.70 -5.84 -13.85
N ILE A 301 15.13 -6.99 -14.36
CA ILE A 301 16.55 -7.24 -14.71
C ILE A 301 17.00 -6.37 -15.90
N SER A 302 16.09 -6.01 -16.79
CA SER A 302 16.37 -5.27 -18.01
C SER A 302 16.11 -3.76 -17.89
N LEU A 303 16.01 -3.21 -16.67
CA LEU A 303 15.80 -1.76 -16.49
C LEU A 303 17.03 -0.98 -17.00
N PRO A 304 16.84 -0.07 -17.98
CA PRO A 304 17.93 0.71 -18.54
C PRO A 304 18.34 1.87 -17.62
N HIS A 305 19.61 2.28 -17.69
CA HIS A 305 20.15 3.36 -16.88
C HIS A 305 19.78 4.77 -17.40
N ASP A 306 19.70 4.98 -18.71
CA ASP A 306 19.72 6.34 -19.28
C ASP A 306 18.47 6.71 -20.09
N ASN A 307 17.46 5.85 -20.16
CA ASN A 307 16.28 6.07 -20.98
C ASN A 307 14.99 6.01 -20.14
N CYS A 308 14.54 7.17 -19.68
CA CYS A 308 13.37 7.27 -18.81
C CYS A 308 12.10 6.62 -19.40
N PRO A 309 11.67 6.84 -20.64
CA PRO A 309 10.50 6.21 -21.20
C PRO A 309 10.59 4.67 -21.19
N VAL A 310 11.76 4.13 -21.52
CA VAL A 310 11.99 2.67 -21.51
C VAL A 310 12.00 2.16 -20.08
N PHE A 311 12.65 2.87 -19.14
CA PHE A 311 12.61 2.54 -17.71
C PHE A 311 11.17 2.44 -17.19
N LEU A 312 10.35 3.46 -17.43
CA LEU A 312 8.95 3.49 -16.96
C LEU A 312 8.12 2.38 -17.60
N SER A 313 8.34 2.07 -18.89
CA SER A 313 7.62 1.00 -19.59
C SER A 313 7.99 -0.39 -19.05
N VAL A 314 9.28 -0.66 -18.86
CA VAL A 314 9.77 -1.92 -18.29
C VAL A 314 9.30 -2.09 -16.85
N PHE A 315 9.35 -1.02 -16.07
CA PHE A 315 8.84 -1.03 -14.70
C PHE A 315 7.32 -1.26 -14.66
N LEU A 316 6.55 -0.66 -15.58
CA LEU A 316 5.11 -0.92 -15.71
C LEU A 316 4.84 -2.42 -15.93
N ILE A 317 5.56 -3.06 -16.85
CA ILE A 317 5.42 -4.49 -17.13
C ILE A 317 5.68 -5.31 -15.87
N ALA A 318 6.78 -5.04 -15.17
CA ALA A 318 7.14 -5.72 -13.94
C ALA A 318 6.10 -5.50 -12.84
N TYR A 319 5.59 -4.27 -12.71
CA TYR A 319 4.59 -3.92 -11.71
C TYR A 319 3.23 -4.59 -11.98
N VAL A 320 2.80 -4.64 -13.25
CA VAL A 320 1.63 -5.40 -13.69
C VAL A 320 1.78 -6.87 -13.30
N GLY A 321 2.95 -7.46 -13.56
CA GLY A 321 3.22 -8.83 -13.17
C GLY A 321 3.09 -9.06 -11.67
N ARG A 322 3.65 -8.18 -10.85
CA ARG A 322 3.51 -8.22 -9.39
C ARG A 322 2.04 -8.17 -8.95
N VAL A 323 1.26 -7.24 -9.47
CA VAL A 323 -0.14 -7.06 -9.08
C VAL A 323 -1.00 -8.24 -9.53
N LEU A 324 -0.73 -8.85 -10.69
CA LEU A 324 -1.40 -10.09 -11.10
C LEU A 324 -1.22 -11.22 -10.08
N VAL A 325 -0.01 -11.37 -9.54
CA VAL A 325 0.26 -12.34 -8.47
C VAL A 325 -0.46 -11.95 -7.19
N ASP A 326 -0.52 -10.65 -6.87
CA ASP A 326 -1.22 -10.13 -5.70
C ASP A 326 -2.73 -10.41 -5.73
N TYR A 327 -3.33 -10.49 -6.92
CA TYR A 327 -4.72 -10.92 -7.10
C TYR A 327 -4.88 -12.44 -7.09
N ALA A 328 -3.97 -13.19 -7.71
CA ALA A 328 -4.09 -14.63 -7.83
C ALA A 328 -3.93 -15.38 -6.49
N ILE A 329 -2.96 -14.97 -5.66
CA ILE A 329 -2.62 -15.67 -4.42
C ILE A 329 -3.78 -15.73 -3.41
N PRO A 330 -4.50 -14.64 -3.08
CA PRO A 330 -5.62 -14.71 -2.15
C PRO A 330 -6.72 -15.68 -2.62
N VAL A 331 -7.02 -15.69 -3.91
CA VAL A 331 -8.03 -16.60 -4.49
C VAL A 331 -7.56 -18.06 -4.42
N MET A 332 -6.27 -18.31 -4.64
CA MET A 332 -5.68 -19.64 -4.50
C MET A 332 -5.71 -20.13 -3.05
N LEU A 333 -5.44 -19.23 -2.09
CA LEU A 333 -5.42 -19.57 -0.66
C LEU A 333 -6.79 -20.02 -0.13
N ILE A 334 -7.89 -19.46 -0.64
CA ILE A 334 -9.25 -19.86 -0.27
C ILE A 334 -9.47 -21.37 -0.51
N ARG A 335 -8.78 -21.96 -1.50
CA ARG A 335 -8.89 -23.39 -1.84
C ARG A 335 -8.00 -24.29 -1.00
N VAL A 336 -7.03 -23.74 -0.28
CA VAL A 336 -6.02 -24.49 0.49
C VAL A 336 -6.20 -24.31 1.99
N VAL A 337 -6.64 -23.13 2.40
CA VAL A 337 -6.79 -22.77 3.82
C VAL A 337 -8.22 -23.05 4.25
N PRO A 338 -8.45 -23.83 5.34
CA PRO A 338 -9.78 -24.05 5.90
C PRO A 338 -10.46 -22.73 6.29
N ALA A 339 -11.78 -22.65 6.08
CA ALA A 339 -12.54 -21.41 6.25
C ALA A 339 -12.51 -20.86 7.69
N ASP A 340 -12.47 -21.74 8.69
CA ASP A 340 -12.42 -21.42 10.12
C ASP A 340 -11.14 -20.67 10.54
N ILE A 341 -10.03 -20.91 9.86
CA ILE A 341 -8.73 -20.27 10.13
C ILE A 341 -8.31 -19.26 9.07
N ALA A 342 -9.08 -19.10 7.98
CA ALA A 342 -8.69 -18.28 6.82
C ALA A 342 -8.39 -16.82 7.19
N GLY A 343 -9.18 -16.20 8.06
CA GLY A 343 -8.99 -14.83 8.52
C GLY A 343 -7.66 -14.65 9.26
N ILE A 344 -7.40 -15.52 10.24
CA ILE A 344 -6.17 -15.47 11.05
C ILE A 344 -4.95 -15.80 10.18
N TYR A 345 -5.06 -16.81 9.30
CA TYR A 345 -4.00 -17.17 8.36
C TYR A 345 -3.63 -15.98 7.44
N ASN A 346 -4.63 -15.28 6.88
CA ASN A 346 -4.39 -14.12 6.02
C ASN A 346 -3.76 -12.96 6.79
N ALA A 347 -4.18 -12.71 8.02
CA ALA A 347 -3.56 -11.69 8.88
C ALA A 347 -2.08 -12.01 9.15
N GLY A 348 -1.74 -13.24 9.52
CA GLY A 348 -0.36 -13.68 9.70
C GLY A 348 0.48 -13.53 8.42
N ARG A 349 -0.11 -13.86 7.25
CA ARG A 349 0.53 -13.65 5.95
C ARG A 349 0.81 -12.18 5.66
N CYS A 350 -0.14 -11.30 5.92
CA CYS A 350 0.05 -9.86 5.74
C CYS A 350 1.16 -9.31 6.65
N ILE A 351 1.23 -9.76 7.90
CA ILE A 351 2.31 -9.39 8.82
C ILE A 351 3.67 -9.85 8.27
N LEU A 352 3.77 -11.10 7.81
CA LEU A 352 5.00 -11.64 7.24
C LEU A 352 5.45 -10.86 6.00
N LEU A 353 4.52 -10.52 5.09
CA LEU A 353 4.80 -9.73 3.91
C LEU A 353 5.30 -8.33 4.28
N ASN A 354 4.64 -7.67 5.24
CA ASN A 354 5.06 -6.34 5.69
C ASN A 354 6.43 -6.38 6.38
N LEU A 355 6.69 -7.36 7.24
CA LEU A 355 8.01 -7.52 7.87
C LEU A 355 9.12 -7.75 6.83
N SER A 356 8.90 -8.65 5.88
CA SER A 356 9.87 -8.93 4.82
C SER A 356 10.09 -7.72 3.93
N SER A 357 9.03 -6.99 3.60
CA SER A 357 9.09 -5.72 2.85
C SER A 357 9.88 -4.68 3.63
N THR A 358 9.65 -4.55 4.94
CA THR A 358 10.37 -3.62 5.82
C THR A 358 11.86 -3.88 5.80
N VAL A 359 12.26 -5.14 6.00
CA VAL A 359 13.69 -5.54 5.98
C VAL A 359 14.31 -5.23 4.62
N SER A 360 13.59 -5.47 3.52
CA SER A 360 14.13 -5.20 2.18
C SER A 360 14.22 -3.72 1.86
N VAL A 361 13.27 -2.88 2.29
CA VAL A 361 13.35 -1.42 2.15
C VAL A 361 14.56 -0.87 2.88
N PHE A 362 14.81 -1.33 4.13
CA PHE A 362 16.01 -0.97 4.88
C PHE A 362 17.27 -1.42 4.16
N ALA A 363 17.31 -2.67 3.68
CA ALA A 363 18.44 -3.21 2.94
C ALA A 363 18.72 -2.40 1.65
N VAL A 364 17.69 -2.01 0.90
CA VAL A 364 17.84 -1.14 -0.28
C VAL A 364 18.51 0.17 0.13
N GLY A 365 18.00 0.87 1.15
CA GLY A 365 18.59 2.14 1.62
C GLY A 365 20.05 2.00 2.09
N ALA A 366 20.39 0.88 2.75
CA ALA A 366 21.74 0.63 3.26
C ALA A 366 22.75 0.19 2.17
N LEU A 367 22.26 -0.44 1.11
CA LEU A 367 23.10 -1.02 0.05
C LEU A 367 23.22 -0.11 -1.19
N LEU A 368 22.25 0.79 -1.43
CA LEU A 368 22.36 1.78 -2.50
C LEU A 368 23.62 2.64 -2.32
N GLY A 369 24.35 2.83 -3.41
CA GLY A 369 25.66 3.48 -3.39
C GLY A 369 26.84 2.56 -3.07
N LYS A 370 26.61 1.35 -2.50
CA LYS A 370 27.65 0.33 -2.28
C LYS A 370 27.59 -0.79 -3.33
N ILE A 371 26.40 -1.10 -3.81
CA ILE A 371 26.13 -2.12 -4.82
C ILE A 371 25.35 -1.47 -5.95
N SER A 372 25.60 -1.90 -7.19
CA SER A 372 24.82 -1.43 -8.33
C SER A 372 23.32 -1.70 -8.14
N ALA A 373 22.49 -0.70 -8.42
CA ALA A 373 21.03 -0.79 -8.36
C ALA A 373 20.49 -1.95 -9.21
N LEU A 374 21.12 -2.22 -10.36
CA LEU A 374 20.76 -3.34 -11.23
C LEU A 374 20.96 -4.70 -10.56
N TRP A 375 22.03 -4.88 -9.77
CA TRP A 375 22.24 -6.12 -9.01
C TRP A 375 21.16 -6.33 -7.94
N LEU A 376 20.74 -5.26 -7.25
CA LEU A 376 19.64 -5.34 -6.29
C LEU A 376 18.33 -5.75 -6.96
N LEU A 377 18.02 -5.16 -8.10
CA LEU A 377 16.81 -5.48 -8.88
C LEU A 377 16.85 -6.91 -9.42
N SER A 378 18.01 -7.34 -9.94
CA SER A 378 18.20 -8.71 -10.46
C SER A 378 18.03 -9.76 -9.37
N ALA A 379 18.68 -9.55 -8.21
CA ALA A 379 18.53 -10.45 -7.06
C ALA A 379 17.07 -10.52 -6.57
N CYS A 380 16.38 -9.38 -6.55
CA CYS A 380 14.97 -9.29 -6.19
C CYS A 380 14.08 -10.07 -7.17
N ALA A 381 14.25 -9.87 -8.47
CA ALA A 381 13.46 -10.55 -9.51
C ALA A 381 13.68 -12.07 -9.48
N LEU A 382 14.93 -12.50 -9.29
CA LEU A 382 15.26 -13.91 -9.14
C LEU A 382 14.64 -14.54 -7.89
N ALA A 383 14.76 -13.84 -6.74
CA ALA A 383 14.16 -14.28 -5.48
C ALA A 383 12.63 -14.41 -5.61
N TYR A 384 11.99 -13.47 -6.30
CA TYR A 384 10.54 -13.53 -6.56
C TYR A 384 10.16 -14.74 -7.41
N LEU A 385 10.86 -14.97 -8.50
CA LEU A 385 10.62 -16.11 -9.40
C LEU A 385 10.77 -17.44 -8.65
N ILE A 386 11.87 -17.62 -7.90
CA ILE A 386 12.11 -18.81 -7.08
C ILE A 386 10.98 -18.98 -6.05
N GLY A 387 10.61 -17.91 -5.35
CA GLY A 387 9.54 -17.93 -4.37
C GLY A 387 8.21 -18.34 -4.97
N MET A 388 7.90 -17.87 -6.17
CA MET A 388 6.65 -18.19 -6.85
C MET A 388 6.61 -19.61 -7.41
N ILE A 389 7.71 -20.12 -7.98
CA ILE A 389 7.81 -21.52 -8.39
C ILE A 389 7.59 -22.44 -7.17
N TRP A 390 8.24 -22.13 -6.04
CA TRP A 390 8.06 -22.88 -4.80
C TRP A 390 6.60 -22.82 -4.31
N TYR A 391 5.99 -21.63 -4.34
CA TYR A 391 4.58 -21.44 -3.99
C TYR A 391 3.67 -22.35 -4.83
N MET A 392 3.91 -22.43 -6.16
CA MET A 392 3.11 -23.26 -7.07
C MET A 392 3.28 -24.75 -6.81
N VAL A 393 4.49 -25.20 -6.51
CA VAL A 393 4.75 -26.61 -6.13
C VAL A 393 3.98 -26.98 -4.86
N LEU A 394 4.02 -26.12 -3.83
CA LEU A 394 3.27 -26.33 -2.61
C LEU A 394 1.75 -26.28 -2.85
N TYR A 395 1.27 -25.33 -3.64
CA TYR A 395 -0.13 -25.21 -3.97
C TYR A 395 -0.67 -26.49 -4.62
N LYS A 396 0.00 -27.01 -5.66
CA LYS A 396 -0.38 -28.27 -6.30
C LYS A 396 -0.42 -29.45 -5.32
N LYS A 397 0.50 -29.48 -4.36
CA LYS A 397 0.57 -30.55 -3.35
C LYS A 397 -0.58 -30.51 -2.35
N TYR A 398 -1.12 -29.30 -2.03
CA TYR A 398 -2.18 -29.11 -1.02
C TYR A 398 -3.54 -28.77 -1.60
N MET A 399 -3.64 -28.55 -2.91
CA MET A 399 -4.91 -28.45 -3.60
C MET A 399 -5.53 -29.86 -3.67
N LYS A 400 -6.58 -30.05 -2.92
CA LYS A 400 -7.45 -31.26 -3.01
C LYS A 400 -8.58 -31.04 -3.98
#